data_6a4de52300c7f4d9615aaf0cccd2916e
#
_entry.id   6a4de52300c7f4d9615aaf0cccd2916e
#
_cell.length_a   1.000
_cell.length_b   1.000
_cell.length_c   1.000
_cell.angle_alpha   90.00
_cell.angle_beta   90.00
_cell.angle_gamma   90.00
#
_symmetry.space_group_name_H-M   'P 1'
#
loop_
_entity.id
_entity.type
_entity.pdbx_description
1 polymer ?
#
loop_
_entity_poly.entity_id
_entity_poly.type
_entity_poly.pdbx_seq_one_letter_code
_entity_poly.pdbx_strand_id
1 'polypeptide(L)'
;MKPFLLSVILFFCLPPTHAQTTLDDYRRDVIEYSRRLKVAAAGSDAAAETVGQARTGYLPRLSLDGNFTATVHHYDGVERWNFSVLPQLVQVVYGGGAVRAAYRQAELGYDIALCDEEFTRLDVRYTAEYTYWNLSAMALYAASMRQYVSIIRSLKEVVDRRFAEGYIAKGDVLMIDTRLSEAQYELISAERNYTC
;
A
#
# COMPACT_ATOMS: atom_id res chain seq x y z
N MET A 1 16.89 -55.84 -4.68
CA MET A 1 16.96 -54.54 -4.03
C MET A 1 17.62 -53.52 -4.97
N LYS A 2 16.95 -53.00 -5.97
CA LYS A 2 17.48 -51.89 -6.85
C LYS A 2 16.47 -51.25 -7.82
N PRO A 3 15.17 -51.12 -7.53
CA PRO A 3 14.35 -50.18 -8.33
C PRO A 3 13.87 -48.94 -7.58
N PHE A 4 14.18 -48.81 -6.26
CA PHE A 4 13.62 -47.72 -5.42
C PHE A 4 14.40 -46.38 -5.53
N LEU A 5 15.65 -46.45 -6.01
CA LEU A 5 16.51 -45.26 -6.12
C LEU A 5 16.30 -44.46 -7.40
N LEU A 6 15.68 -45.05 -8.42
CA LEU A 6 15.41 -44.36 -9.70
C LEU A 6 14.13 -43.49 -9.65
N SER A 7 13.22 -43.79 -8.72
CA SER A 7 11.94 -43.05 -8.58
C SER A 7 12.09 -41.70 -7.85
N VAL A 8 13.14 -41.53 -7.04
CA VAL A 8 13.37 -40.30 -6.27
C VAL A 8 14.02 -39.19 -7.11
N ILE A 9 14.75 -39.56 -8.16
CA ILE A 9 15.46 -38.57 -9.00
C ILE A 9 14.53 -37.91 -10.02
N LEU A 10 13.39 -38.52 -10.35
CA LEU A 10 12.45 -37.96 -11.34
C LEU A 10 11.55 -36.85 -10.79
N PHE A 11 11.54 -36.64 -9.44
CA PHE A 11 10.68 -35.63 -8.81
C PHE A 11 11.34 -34.25 -8.64
N PHE A 12 12.66 -34.14 -8.98
CA PHE A 12 13.42 -32.90 -8.74
C PHE A 12 13.64 -32.03 -9.97
N CYS A 13 13.08 -32.41 -11.11
CA CYS A 13 13.24 -31.67 -12.38
C CYS A 13 11.95 -31.09 -12.92
N LEU A 14 11.03 -30.62 -12.03
CA LEU A 14 9.96 -29.73 -12.45
C LEU A 14 10.58 -28.31 -12.53
N PRO A 15 10.62 -27.70 -13.73
CA PRO A 15 11.02 -26.29 -13.83
C PRO A 15 10.05 -25.50 -12.95
N PRO A 16 10.53 -24.44 -12.25
CA PRO A 16 9.62 -23.57 -11.55
C PRO A 16 8.64 -23.01 -12.58
N THR A 17 7.43 -23.52 -12.56
CA THR A 17 6.32 -22.87 -13.27
C THR A 17 6.21 -21.51 -12.61
N HIS A 18 6.69 -20.48 -13.28
CA HIS A 18 6.32 -19.10 -12.94
C HIS A 18 4.80 -19.04 -13.11
N ALA A 19 4.10 -19.34 -12.03
CA ALA A 19 2.66 -19.14 -11.97
C ALA A 19 2.45 -17.65 -12.20
N GLN A 20 1.97 -17.29 -13.38
CA GLN A 20 1.55 -15.92 -13.65
C GLN A 20 0.45 -15.63 -12.64
N THR A 21 0.74 -14.75 -11.68
CA THR A 21 -0.23 -14.31 -10.69
C THR A 21 -1.42 -13.73 -11.45
N THR A 22 -2.61 -14.30 -11.24
CA THR A 22 -3.82 -13.76 -11.85
C THR A 22 -4.19 -12.42 -11.21
N LEU A 23 -4.96 -11.58 -11.91
CA LEU A 23 -5.47 -10.32 -11.35
C LEU A 23 -6.22 -10.56 -10.03
N ASP A 24 -6.99 -11.63 -9.94
CA ASP A 24 -7.79 -11.94 -8.76
C ASP A 24 -6.91 -12.38 -7.58
N ASP A 25 -5.86 -13.16 -7.82
CA ASP A 25 -4.90 -13.52 -6.79
C ASP A 25 -4.14 -12.29 -6.29
N TYR A 26 -3.64 -11.47 -7.21
CA TYR A 26 -2.95 -10.22 -6.85
C TYR A 26 -3.85 -9.27 -6.05
N ARG A 27 -5.12 -9.12 -6.46
CA ARG A 27 -6.10 -8.29 -5.75
C ARG A 27 -6.34 -8.80 -4.33
N ARG A 28 -6.50 -10.12 -4.16
CA ARG A 28 -6.70 -10.74 -2.86
C ARG A 28 -5.51 -10.50 -1.94
N ASP A 29 -4.29 -10.72 -2.45
CA ASP A 29 -3.07 -10.51 -1.70
C ASP A 29 -2.89 -9.04 -1.28
N VAL A 30 -3.15 -8.09 -2.20
CA VAL A 30 -3.08 -6.65 -1.87
C VAL A 30 -4.08 -6.28 -0.78
N ILE A 31 -5.31 -6.79 -0.83
CA ILE A 31 -6.33 -6.52 0.20
C ILE A 31 -5.91 -7.11 1.55
N GLU A 32 -5.40 -8.34 1.57
CA GLU A 32 -4.99 -9.01 2.81
C GLU A 32 -3.79 -8.33 3.49
N TYR A 33 -2.79 -7.92 2.70
CA TYR A 33 -1.55 -7.35 3.23
C TYR A 33 -1.55 -5.82 3.33
N SER A 34 -2.58 -5.14 2.84
CA SER A 34 -2.64 -3.67 2.84
C SER A 34 -2.60 -3.06 4.24
N ARG A 35 -1.54 -2.32 4.52
CA ARG A 35 -1.42 -1.53 5.76
C ARG A 35 -2.44 -0.39 5.81
N ARG A 36 -2.79 0.19 4.66
CA ARG A 36 -3.79 1.27 4.58
C ARG A 36 -5.16 0.78 5.04
N LEU A 37 -5.57 -0.42 4.64
CA LEU A 37 -6.83 -1.03 5.10
C LEU A 37 -6.81 -1.31 6.58
N LYS A 38 -5.71 -1.84 7.12
CA LYS A 38 -5.56 -2.08 8.57
C LYS A 38 -5.63 -0.79 9.38
N VAL A 39 -5.07 0.30 8.87
CA VAL A 39 -5.16 1.63 9.51
C VAL A 39 -6.59 2.16 9.45
N ALA A 40 -7.28 2.03 8.30
CA ALA A 40 -8.67 2.47 8.17
C ALA A 40 -9.61 1.68 9.09
N ALA A 41 -9.47 0.35 9.18
CA ALA A 41 -10.23 -0.49 10.10
C ALA A 41 -9.96 -0.11 11.58
N ALA A 42 -8.70 0.10 11.96
CA ALA A 42 -8.38 0.58 13.31
C ALA A 42 -8.96 1.99 13.59
N GLY A 43 -9.12 2.82 12.54
CA GLY A 43 -9.78 4.12 12.63
C GLY A 43 -11.27 4.00 12.90
N SER A 44 -11.96 3.09 12.22
CA SER A 44 -13.39 2.82 12.48
C SER A 44 -13.62 2.21 13.87
N ASP A 45 -12.73 1.30 14.32
CA ASP A 45 -12.75 0.76 15.67
C ASP A 45 -12.56 1.87 16.73
N ALA A 46 -11.61 2.77 16.53
CA ALA A 46 -11.38 3.91 17.43
C ALA A 46 -12.58 4.86 17.47
N ALA A 47 -13.26 5.07 16.33
CA ALA A 47 -14.49 5.87 16.30
C ALA A 47 -15.64 5.18 17.06
N ALA A 48 -15.76 3.84 16.98
CA ALA A 48 -16.72 3.07 17.78
C ALA A 48 -16.48 3.23 19.29
N GLU A 49 -15.22 3.20 19.74
CA GLU A 49 -14.85 3.45 21.14
C GLU A 49 -15.16 4.89 21.56
N THR A 50 -15.06 5.85 20.63
CA THR A 50 -15.44 7.25 20.89
C THR A 50 -16.94 7.39 21.15
N VAL A 51 -17.79 6.59 20.50
CA VAL A 51 -19.23 6.50 20.81
C VAL A 51 -19.42 5.96 22.22
N GLY A 52 -18.68 4.90 22.60
CA GLY A 52 -18.66 4.37 23.97
C GLY A 52 -18.27 5.43 24.99
N GLN A 53 -17.24 6.21 24.69
CA GLN A 53 -16.78 7.32 25.53
C GLN A 53 -17.86 8.42 25.66
N ALA A 54 -18.51 8.82 24.56
CA ALA A 54 -19.58 9.83 24.61
C ALA A 54 -20.75 9.37 25.46
N ARG A 55 -21.06 8.06 25.50
CA ARG A 55 -22.07 7.45 26.36
C ARG A 55 -21.74 7.62 27.83
N THR A 56 -20.47 7.68 28.23
CA THR A 56 -20.09 7.91 29.63
C THR A 56 -20.53 9.27 30.16
N GLY A 57 -20.86 10.24 29.30
CA GLY A 57 -21.45 11.52 29.70
C GLY A 57 -22.78 11.40 30.41
N TYR A 58 -23.47 10.27 30.31
CA TYR A 58 -24.68 9.95 31.07
C TYR A 58 -24.39 9.35 32.45
N LEU A 59 -23.14 8.99 32.75
CA LEU A 59 -22.74 8.35 34.01
C LEU A 59 -22.09 9.36 34.96
N PRO A 60 -22.13 9.10 36.28
CA PRO A 60 -21.40 9.89 37.25
C PRO A 60 -19.86 9.70 37.02
N ARG A 61 -19.14 10.81 37.13
CA ARG A 61 -17.69 10.81 37.07
C ARG A 61 -17.12 10.81 38.49
N LEU A 62 -16.34 9.80 38.83
CA LEU A 62 -15.56 9.73 40.05
C LEU A 62 -14.12 10.16 39.74
N SER A 63 -13.64 11.21 40.43
CA SER A 63 -12.21 11.61 40.41
C SER A 63 -11.64 11.55 41.81
N LEU A 64 -10.32 11.34 41.88
CA LEU A 64 -9.53 11.35 43.10
C LEU A 64 -8.40 12.34 42.90
N ASP A 65 -8.50 13.48 43.59
CA ASP A 65 -7.48 14.52 43.53
C ASP A 65 -6.53 14.40 44.71
N GLY A 66 -5.26 14.16 44.43
CA GLY A 66 -4.18 14.09 45.41
C GLY A 66 -3.26 15.31 45.32
N ASN A 67 -3.07 16.02 46.43
CA ASN A 67 -2.12 17.11 46.51
C ASN A 67 -1.09 16.84 47.62
N PHE A 68 0.19 17.00 47.26
CA PHE A 68 1.30 16.96 48.20
C PHE A 68 2.04 18.28 48.12
N THR A 69 2.12 18.98 49.22
CA THR A 69 2.84 20.27 49.35
C THR A 69 3.95 20.10 50.38
N ALA A 70 5.18 20.40 49.97
CA ALA A 70 6.36 20.47 50.84
C ALA A 70 6.85 21.92 50.93
N THR A 71 6.91 22.47 52.13
CA THR A 71 7.41 23.83 52.37
C THR A 71 8.90 23.79 52.71
N VAL A 72 9.74 24.38 51.85
CA VAL A 72 11.21 24.34 51.98
C VAL A 72 11.70 25.34 53.06
N HIS A 73 10.98 26.47 53.21
CA HIS A 73 11.24 27.44 54.30
C HIS A 73 10.31 27.16 55.48
N HIS A 74 10.96 27.07 56.65
CA HIS A 74 10.20 26.89 57.88
C HIS A 74 9.66 28.24 58.36
N TYR A 75 8.33 28.31 58.48
CA TYR A 75 7.60 29.42 59.13
C TYR A 75 6.91 28.84 60.36
N ASP A 76 7.00 29.59 61.50
CA ASP A 76 6.29 29.18 62.73
C ASP A 76 4.80 29.05 62.46
N GLY A 77 4.25 27.88 62.79
CA GLY A 77 2.83 27.56 62.63
C GLY A 77 2.42 26.95 61.24
N VAL A 78 3.37 26.75 60.32
CA VAL A 78 3.07 26.06 59.05
C VAL A 78 3.69 24.67 59.04
N GLU A 79 2.88 23.66 58.74
CA GLU A 79 3.36 22.29 58.63
C GLU A 79 4.36 22.16 57.46
N ARG A 80 5.46 21.44 57.67
CA ARG A 80 6.53 21.26 56.70
C ARG A 80 6.09 20.46 55.46
N TRP A 81 5.08 19.65 55.60
CA TRP A 81 4.46 18.89 54.53
C TRP A 81 2.97 18.73 54.80
N ASN A 82 2.20 18.79 53.73
CA ASN A 82 0.76 18.57 53.75
C ASN A 82 0.40 17.57 52.63
N PHE A 83 -0.37 16.58 52.97
CA PHE A 83 -0.93 15.62 52.03
C PHE A 83 -2.43 15.62 52.13
N SER A 84 -3.12 15.85 51.02
CA SER A 84 -4.57 15.76 50.95
C SER A 84 -5.03 14.86 49.82
N VAL A 85 -6.04 14.04 50.07
CA VAL A 85 -6.71 13.23 49.07
C VAL A 85 -8.19 13.55 49.10
N LEU A 86 -8.73 13.99 47.99
CA LEU A 86 -10.11 14.43 47.87
C LEU A 86 -10.85 13.59 46.82
N PRO A 87 -11.70 12.64 47.21
CA PRO A 87 -12.62 11.98 46.30
C PRO A 87 -13.75 12.94 45.90
N GLN A 88 -14.02 13.03 44.60
CA GLN A 88 -15.08 13.88 44.06
C GLN A 88 -15.95 13.05 43.12
N LEU A 89 -17.29 13.10 43.34
CA LEU A 89 -18.28 12.50 42.47
C LEU A 89 -19.11 13.61 41.82
N VAL A 90 -19.09 13.65 40.49
CA VAL A 90 -19.82 14.66 39.71
C VAL A 90 -20.80 13.98 38.77
N GLN A 91 -22.07 14.36 38.82
CA GLN A 91 -23.10 13.92 37.90
C GLN A 91 -23.76 15.12 37.24
N VAL A 92 -23.79 15.16 35.91
CA VAL A 92 -24.59 16.15 35.18
C VAL A 92 -26.04 15.70 35.16
N VAL A 93 -26.90 16.38 35.90
CA VAL A 93 -28.34 16.09 35.97
C VAL A 93 -29.08 16.68 34.76
N TYR A 94 -28.71 17.90 34.37
CA TYR A 94 -29.28 18.58 33.22
C TYR A 94 -28.23 19.49 32.56
N GLY A 95 -28.01 19.33 31.27
CA GLY A 95 -27.02 20.11 30.51
C GLY A 95 -27.58 20.68 29.19
N GLY A 96 -28.90 21.03 29.17
CA GLY A 96 -29.52 21.63 27.98
C GLY A 96 -29.43 20.76 26.71
N GLY A 97 -29.31 19.42 26.86
CA GLY A 97 -29.20 18.49 25.75
C GLY A 97 -27.75 18.27 25.23
N ALA A 98 -26.73 18.90 25.84
CA ALA A 98 -25.35 18.82 25.40
C ALA A 98 -24.82 17.36 25.35
N VAL A 99 -25.12 16.55 26.38
CA VAL A 99 -24.71 15.14 26.43
C VAL A 99 -25.32 14.34 25.27
N ARG A 100 -26.62 14.56 24.99
CA ARG A 100 -27.29 13.89 23.85
C ARG A 100 -26.71 14.31 22.52
N ALA A 101 -26.42 15.61 22.35
CA ALA A 101 -25.82 16.13 21.12
C ALA A 101 -24.39 15.57 20.91
N ALA A 102 -23.58 15.51 21.97
CA ALA A 102 -22.24 14.91 21.93
C ALA A 102 -22.29 13.41 21.58
N TYR A 103 -23.25 12.66 22.16
CA TYR A 103 -23.44 11.24 21.81
C TYR A 103 -23.80 11.07 20.33
N ARG A 104 -24.78 11.87 19.84
CA ARG A 104 -25.19 11.82 18.44
C ARG A 104 -24.06 12.25 17.46
N GLN A 105 -23.25 13.23 17.87
CA GLN A 105 -22.07 13.63 17.11
C GLN A 105 -21.07 12.46 16.98
N ALA A 106 -20.84 11.72 18.07
CA ALA A 106 -19.95 10.56 18.05
C ALA A 106 -20.51 9.43 17.16
N GLU A 107 -21.83 9.16 17.18
CA GLU A 107 -22.47 8.20 16.28
C GLU A 107 -22.24 8.56 14.80
N LEU A 108 -22.50 9.82 14.43
CA LEU A 108 -22.26 10.30 13.07
C LEU A 108 -20.77 10.26 12.71
N GLY A 109 -19.88 10.51 13.66
CA GLY A 109 -18.44 10.36 13.48
C GLY A 109 -18.04 8.91 13.18
N TYR A 110 -18.68 7.95 13.83
CA TYR A 110 -18.48 6.53 13.52
C TYR A 110 -18.99 6.17 12.12
N ASP A 111 -20.17 6.65 11.72
CA ASP A 111 -20.71 6.43 10.38
C ASP A 111 -19.75 6.98 9.29
N ILE A 112 -19.17 8.16 9.53
CA ILE A 112 -18.14 8.74 8.65
C ILE A 112 -16.91 7.82 8.57
N ALA A 113 -16.42 7.31 9.70
CA ALA A 113 -15.25 6.43 9.72
C ALA A 113 -15.51 5.11 8.98
N LEU A 114 -16.72 4.56 9.02
CA LEU A 114 -17.12 3.39 8.22
C LEU A 114 -17.10 3.70 6.71
N CYS A 115 -17.60 4.88 6.32
CA CYS A 115 -17.55 5.32 4.93
C CYS A 115 -16.10 5.52 4.45
N ASP A 116 -15.23 6.09 5.28
CA ASP A 116 -13.82 6.27 4.99
C ASP A 116 -13.06 4.94 4.86
N GLU A 117 -13.41 3.94 5.68
CA GLU A 117 -12.87 2.58 5.55
C GLU A 117 -13.26 1.96 4.21
N GLU A 118 -14.54 2.04 3.82
CA GLU A 118 -15.01 1.51 2.53
C GLU A 118 -14.39 2.26 1.35
N PHE A 119 -14.29 3.59 1.44
CA PHE A 119 -13.60 4.39 0.43
C PHE A 119 -12.13 3.96 0.27
N THR A 120 -11.44 3.75 1.40
CA THR A 120 -10.04 3.25 1.40
C THR A 120 -9.95 1.88 0.75
N ARG A 121 -10.93 1.00 0.97
CA ARG A 121 -11.00 -0.34 0.35
C ARG A 121 -11.13 -0.25 -1.17
N LEU A 122 -12.00 0.64 -1.65
CA LEU A 122 -12.18 0.89 -3.07
C LEU A 122 -10.91 1.47 -3.71
N ASP A 123 -10.26 2.43 -3.04
CA ASP A 123 -9.02 3.06 -3.52
C ASP A 123 -7.85 2.07 -3.60
N VAL A 124 -7.69 1.21 -2.59
CA VAL A 124 -6.66 0.15 -2.59
C VAL A 124 -6.92 -0.84 -3.72
N ARG A 125 -8.17 -1.24 -3.93
CA ARG A 125 -8.56 -2.14 -5.03
C ARG A 125 -8.28 -1.50 -6.39
N TYR A 126 -8.70 -0.26 -6.58
CA TYR A 126 -8.45 0.48 -7.82
C TYR A 126 -6.95 0.60 -8.11
N THR A 127 -6.17 0.97 -7.11
CA THR A 127 -4.71 1.09 -7.24
C THR A 127 -4.06 -0.25 -7.61
N ALA A 128 -4.51 -1.35 -7.02
CA ALA A 128 -4.02 -2.69 -7.35
C ALA A 128 -4.34 -3.04 -8.81
N GLU A 129 -5.58 -2.85 -9.25
CA GLU A 129 -5.98 -3.13 -10.64
C GLU A 129 -5.21 -2.25 -11.63
N TYR A 130 -5.08 -0.97 -11.36
CA TYR A 130 -4.31 -0.05 -12.18
C TYR A 130 -2.84 -0.45 -12.31
N THR A 131 -2.21 -0.80 -11.19
CA THR A 131 -0.80 -1.22 -11.17
C THR A 131 -0.58 -2.52 -11.95
N TYR A 132 -1.48 -3.50 -11.78
CA TYR A 132 -1.43 -4.77 -12.50
C TYR A 132 -1.51 -4.56 -14.02
N TRP A 133 -2.48 -3.78 -14.48
CA TRP A 133 -2.65 -3.52 -15.91
C TRP A 133 -1.52 -2.67 -16.50
N ASN A 134 -1.00 -1.72 -15.73
CA ASN A 134 0.14 -0.92 -16.16
C ASN A 134 1.39 -1.79 -16.32
N LEU A 135 1.68 -2.67 -15.36
CA LEU A 135 2.79 -3.62 -15.47
C LEU A 135 2.62 -4.56 -16.67
N SER A 136 1.39 -5.07 -16.89
CA SER A 136 1.09 -5.93 -18.04
C SER A 136 1.30 -5.20 -19.37
N ALA A 137 0.90 -3.93 -19.46
CA ALA A 137 1.12 -3.10 -20.65
C ALA A 137 2.62 -2.86 -20.90
N MET A 138 3.41 -2.58 -19.85
CA MET A 138 4.85 -2.42 -19.96
C MET A 138 5.55 -3.71 -20.42
N ALA A 139 5.11 -4.87 -19.92
CA ALA A 139 5.63 -6.17 -20.34
C ALA A 139 5.37 -6.44 -21.84
N LEU A 140 4.13 -6.17 -22.29
CA LEU A 140 3.76 -6.31 -23.71
C LEU A 140 4.53 -5.33 -24.59
N TYR A 141 4.70 -4.10 -24.13
CA TYR A 141 5.48 -3.09 -24.86
C TYR A 141 6.94 -3.52 -25.03
N ALA A 142 7.59 -3.99 -23.96
CA ALA A 142 8.95 -4.53 -24.04
C ALA A 142 9.07 -5.74 -24.99
N ALA A 143 8.07 -6.65 -24.96
CA ALA A 143 8.02 -7.77 -25.88
C ALA A 143 7.89 -7.32 -27.35
N SER A 144 7.03 -6.33 -27.61
CA SER A 144 6.85 -5.74 -28.94
C SER A 144 8.14 -5.07 -29.43
N MET A 145 8.85 -4.36 -28.55
CA MET A 145 10.13 -3.74 -28.89
C MET A 145 11.22 -4.77 -29.22
N ARG A 146 11.27 -5.91 -28.50
CA ARG A 146 12.17 -7.02 -28.87
C ARG A 146 11.90 -7.54 -30.27
N GLN A 147 10.63 -7.73 -30.61
CA GLN A 147 10.23 -8.18 -31.94
C GLN A 147 10.59 -7.12 -33.00
N TYR A 148 10.34 -5.84 -32.72
CA TYR A 148 10.70 -4.74 -33.62
C TYR A 148 12.20 -4.69 -33.91
N VAL A 149 13.07 -4.77 -32.90
CA VAL A 149 14.53 -4.83 -33.07
C VAL A 149 14.93 -6.04 -33.92
N SER A 150 14.30 -7.19 -33.72
CA SER A 150 14.53 -8.38 -34.52
C SER A 150 14.22 -8.16 -36.00
N ILE A 151 13.10 -7.52 -36.31
CA ILE A 151 12.70 -7.20 -37.69
C ILE A 151 13.68 -6.22 -38.33
N ILE A 152 14.07 -5.15 -37.64
CA ILE A 152 15.04 -4.16 -38.15
C ILE A 152 16.41 -4.82 -38.39
N ARG A 153 16.83 -5.75 -37.52
CA ARG A 153 18.09 -6.50 -37.71
C ARG A 153 18.04 -7.38 -38.97
N SER A 154 16.94 -8.09 -39.19
CA SER A 154 16.76 -8.87 -40.43
C SER A 154 16.72 -8.00 -41.67
N LEU A 155 16.09 -6.80 -41.58
CA LEU A 155 16.10 -5.85 -42.69
C LEU A 155 17.53 -5.34 -42.97
N LYS A 156 18.32 -5.04 -41.93
CA LYS A 156 19.72 -4.65 -42.09
C LYS A 156 20.53 -5.72 -42.87
N GLU A 157 20.36 -6.99 -42.53
CA GLU A 157 21.05 -8.09 -43.25
C GLU A 157 20.72 -8.12 -44.76
N VAL A 158 19.47 -7.77 -45.12
CA VAL A 158 19.07 -7.66 -46.55
C VAL A 158 19.72 -6.44 -47.21
N VAL A 159 19.70 -5.29 -46.49
CA VAL A 159 20.33 -4.06 -47.00
C VAL A 159 21.84 -4.23 -47.20
N ASP A 160 22.53 -4.83 -46.21
CA ASP A 160 23.97 -5.08 -46.30
C ASP A 160 24.33 -5.99 -47.49
N ARG A 161 23.56 -7.04 -47.76
CA ARG A 161 23.74 -7.91 -48.94
C ARG A 161 23.55 -7.13 -50.26
N ARG A 162 22.49 -6.35 -50.37
CA ARG A 162 22.22 -5.54 -51.58
C ARG A 162 23.29 -4.47 -51.80
N PHE A 163 23.84 -3.92 -50.74
CA PHE A 163 24.96 -2.98 -50.84
C PHE A 163 26.22 -3.69 -51.33
N ALA A 164 26.54 -4.87 -50.81
CA ALA A 164 27.70 -5.68 -51.29
C ALA A 164 27.57 -6.08 -52.74
N GLU A 165 26.34 -6.28 -53.25
CA GLU A 165 26.03 -6.57 -54.65
C GLU A 165 25.98 -5.30 -55.55
N GLY A 166 26.12 -4.10 -54.96
CA GLY A 166 26.13 -2.82 -55.66
C GLY A 166 24.75 -2.28 -56.06
N TYR A 167 23.65 -2.81 -55.52
CA TYR A 167 22.28 -2.40 -55.86
C TYR A 167 21.79 -1.17 -55.12
N ILE A 168 22.41 -0.80 -54.00
CA ILE A 168 21.98 0.34 -53.17
C ILE A 168 23.16 1.23 -52.75
N ALA A 169 22.86 2.46 -52.33
CA ALA A 169 23.84 3.43 -51.92
C ALA A 169 24.25 3.27 -50.44
N LYS A 170 25.46 3.76 -50.10
CA LYS A 170 25.97 3.76 -48.71
C LYS A 170 25.04 4.54 -47.77
N GLY A 171 24.30 5.54 -48.27
CA GLY A 171 23.32 6.28 -47.48
C GLY A 171 22.19 5.39 -46.91
N ASP A 172 21.77 4.38 -47.70
CA ASP A 172 20.70 3.46 -47.24
C ASP A 172 21.21 2.54 -46.12
N VAL A 173 22.47 2.13 -46.17
CA VAL A 173 23.12 1.36 -45.06
C VAL A 173 23.19 2.20 -43.81
N LEU A 174 23.60 3.47 -43.87
CA LEU A 174 23.69 4.35 -42.74
C LEU A 174 22.28 4.64 -42.13
N MET A 175 21.27 4.74 -42.98
CA MET A 175 19.88 4.94 -42.54
C MET A 175 19.39 3.74 -41.69
N ILE A 176 19.61 2.49 -42.16
CA ILE A 176 19.19 1.31 -41.42
C ILE A 176 20.00 1.11 -40.13
N ASP A 177 21.31 1.47 -40.12
CA ASP A 177 22.12 1.46 -38.91
C ASP A 177 21.61 2.43 -37.86
N THR A 178 21.21 3.63 -38.27
CA THR A 178 20.59 4.61 -37.37
C THR A 178 19.27 4.07 -36.79
N ARG A 179 18.41 3.51 -37.67
CA ARG A 179 17.13 2.91 -37.24
C ARG A 179 17.33 1.75 -36.28
N LEU A 180 18.33 0.90 -36.50
CA LEU A 180 18.64 -0.19 -35.57
C LEU A 180 19.09 0.35 -34.21
N SER A 181 19.93 1.38 -34.19
CA SER A 181 20.43 1.99 -32.98
C SER A 181 19.28 2.66 -32.17
N GLU A 182 18.37 3.38 -32.85
CA GLU A 182 17.17 3.95 -32.26
C GLU A 182 16.27 2.86 -31.64
N ALA A 183 16.01 1.78 -32.41
CA ALA A 183 15.18 0.68 -31.92
C ALA A 183 15.80 -0.06 -30.72
N GLN A 184 17.12 -0.21 -30.69
CA GLN A 184 17.84 -0.79 -29.55
C GLN A 184 17.76 0.12 -28.31
N TYR A 185 17.89 1.42 -28.48
CA TYR A 185 17.71 2.38 -27.38
C TYR A 185 16.31 2.32 -26.78
N GLU A 186 15.28 2.31 -27.65
CA GLU A 186 13.89 2.17 -27.22
C GLU A 186 13.63 0.85 -26.48
N LEU A 187 14.22 -0.26 -26.95
CA LEU A 187 14.13 -1.53 -26.26
C LEU A 187 14.74 -1.48 -24.86
N ILE A 188 15.94 -0.94 -24.72
CA ILE A 188 16.61 -0.79 -23.41
C ILE A 188 15.76 0.07 -22.47
N SER A 189 15.19 1.16 -23.00
CA SER A 189 14.29 2.03 -22.23
C SER A 189 13.01 1.29 -21.79
N ALA A 190 12.40 0.51 -22.69
CA ALA A 190 11.21 -0.29 -22.38
C ALA A 190 11.50 -1.37 -21.33
N GLU A 191 12.61 -2.07 -21.44
CA GLU A 191 13.03 -3.12 -20.48
C GLU A 191 13.34 -2.52 -19.10
N ARG A 192 13.99 -1.38 -19.06
CA ARG A 192 14.24 -0.67 -17.80
C ARG A 192 12.93 -0.25 -17.12
N ASN A 193 11.99 0.30 -17.87
CA ASN A 193 10.70 0.73 -17.32
C ASN A 193 9.85 -0.44 -16.82
N TYR A 194 10.06 -1.65 -17.37
CA TYR A 194 9.40 -2.87 -16.89
C TYR A 194 10.03 -3.42 -15.61
N THR A 195 11.36 -3.22 -15.41
CA THR A 195 12.11 -3.79 -14.27
C THR A 195 12.20 -2.86 -13.06
N CYS A 196 11.94 -1.57 -13.21
CA CYS A 196 11.92 -0.57 -12.13
C CYS A 196 10.53 -0.40 -11.54
#